data_77d6c8982be95f11587a8bcc581dff82
#
_entry.id   77d6c8982be95f11587a8bcc581dff82
#
_cell.length_a   1.000
_cell.length_b   1.000
_cell.length_c   1.000
_cell.angle_alpha   90.00
_cell.angle_beta   90.00
_cell.angle_gamma   90.00
#
_symmetry.space_group_name_H-M   'P 1'
#
loop_
_entity.id
_entity.type
_entity.pdbx_description
1 polymer ?
#
loop_
_entity_poly.entity_id
_entity_poly.type
_entity_poly.pdbx_seq_one_letter_code
_entity_poly.pdbx_strand_id
1 'polypeptide(L)'
;MKTTLAEHLSFDQAKIVVERDEGEGKSLHLSGICIQGDIRNANQRIYSSKEIDRAVKTLNEQISGGYSVLGEVDHPQDLRINLDRVSHMITKMWMDGPNGYGKLKMLPTPMGQLVTTMLESGVKLGVSSRGSGEVDPSGNVNGFEIITVDVVAQPSAPGAYPTPVYEHLMNNTGGYEAFKVAQEVQGDAQAQRYITESLKKIIQGLKQS
;
A
#
# COMPACT_ATOMS: atom_id res chain seq x y z
N MET A 1 -7.33 12.93 -15.03
CA MET A 1 -8.21 12.68 -13.86
C MET A 1 -7.36 11.98 -12.80
N LYS A 2 -7.28 12.57 -11.59
CA LYS A 2 -6.48 11.95 -10.50
C LYS A 2 -7.10 10.60 -10.11
N THR A 3 -6.27 9.59 -9.99
CA THR A 3 -6.63 8.23 -9.56
C THR A 3 -5.96 7.90 -8.23
N THR A 4 -6.52 6.96 -7.48
CA THR A 4 -5.86 6.39 -6.30
C THR A 4 -4.66 5.58 -6.73
N LEU A 5 -3.53 5.80 -6.09
CA LEU A 5 -2.26 5.14 -6.34
C LEU A 5 -1.78 4.48 -5.06
N ALA A 6 -1.44 3.21 -5.13
CA ALA A 6 -0.89 2.43 -4.03
C ALA A 6 0.35 1.66 -4.49
N GLU A 7 1.44 1.78 -3.73
CA GLU A 7 2.71 1.16 -4.07
C GLU A 7 3.24 0.37 -2.87
N HIS A 8 3.26 -0.94 -3.02
CA HIS A 8 3.67 -1.87 -1.97
C HIS A 8 5.16 -2.16 -2.03
N LEU A 9 5.83 -2.07 -0.90
CA LEU A 9 7.21 -2.50 -0.71
C LEU A 9 7.27 -3.54 0.41
N SER A 10 7.88 -4.68 0.15
CA SER A 10 8.15 -5.69 1.18
C SER A 10 9.15 -5.13 2.22
N PHE A 11 9.25 -5.80 3.35
CA PHE A 11 10.21 -5.46 4.42
C PHE A 11 11.64 -5.26 3.87
N ASP A 12 12.09 -6.20 3.04
CA ASP A 12 13.45 -6.18 2.48
C ASP A 12 13.60 -5.11 1.38
N GLN A 13 12.59 -4.89 0.53
CA GLN A 13 12.59 -3.83 -0.50
C GLN A 13 12.56 -2.43 0.14
N ALA A 14 11.78 -2.25 1.17
CA ALA A 14 11.68 -1.01 1.92
C ALA A 14 12.91 -0.78 2.84
N LYS A 15 13.77 -1.77 3.02
CA LYS A 15 14.93 -1.71 3.94
C LYS A 15 14.49 -1.26 5.34
N ILE A 16 13.43 -1.87 5.87
CA ILE A 16 12.83 -1.47 7.14
C ILE A 16 13.82 -1.65 8.28
N VAL A 17 14.01 -0.61 9.06
CA VAL A 17 14.73 -0.60 10.34
C VAL A 17 13.70 -0.36 11.44
N VAL A 18 13.72 -1.20 12.46
CA VAL A 18 12.89 -1.06 13.66
C VAL A 18 13.73 -0.39 14.74
N GLU A 19 13.33 0.78 15.16
CA GLU A 19 14.03 1.58 16.17
C GLU A 19 13.16 1.73 17.41
N ARG A 20 13.79 1.72 18.59
CA ARG A 20 13.10 1.98 19.85
C ARG A 20 13.77 3.16 20.55
N ASP A 21 12.98 4.13 20.96
CA ASP A 21 13.49 5.25 21.73
C ASP A 21 13.93 4.77 23.11
N GLU A 22 15.10 5.23 23.57
CA GLU A 22 15.60 5.03 24.94
C GLU A 22 15.02 6.12 25.85
N GLY A 23 14.09 5.78 26.77
CA GLY A 23 13.50 6.73 27.69
C GLY A 23 12.09 6.36 28.20
N GLU A 24 11.52 7.23 29.02
CA GLU A 24 10.12 7.11 29.45
C GLU A 24 9.21 7.29 28.25
N GLY A 25 8.35 6.29 27.98
CA GLY A 25 7.45 6.30 26.81
C GLY A 25 8.06 5.65 25.57
N LYS A 26 8.79 4.56 25.70
CA LYS A 26 9.46 3.76 24.64
C LYS A 26 8.57 3.62 23.39
N SER A 27 8.72 4.53 22.44
CA SER A 27 8.01 4.47 21.16
C SER A 27 8.76 3.59 20.19
N LEU A 28 8.06 2.69 19.53
CA LEU A 28 8.60 1.91 18.42
C LEU A 28 8.45 2.73 17.14
N HIS A 29 9.49 2.76 16.33
CA HIS A 29 9.51 3.41 15.04
C HIS A 29 9.90 2.42 13.95
N LEU A 30 9.31 2.59 12.77
CA LEU A 30 9.78 1.97 11.53
C LEU A 30 10.38 3.06 10.66
N SER A 31 11.57 2.82 10.13
CA SER A 31 12.22 3.70 9.15
C SER A 31 12.56 2.89 7.90
N GLY A 32 12.34 3.45 6.73
CA GLY A 32 12.67 2.78 5.48
C GLY A 32 12.17 3.51 4.25
N ILE A 33 12.39 2.89 3.09
CA ILE A 33 11.89 3.40 1.81
C ILE A 33 10.37 3.25 1.80
N CYS A 34 9.66 4.35 1.61
CA CYS A 34 8.21 4.38 1.46
C CYS A 34 7.77 4.39 0.00
N ILE A 35 8.60 4.96 -0.89
CA ILE A 35 8.35 5.00 -2.33
C ILE A 35 9.68 4.99 -3.10
N GLN A 36 9.74 4.22 -4.18
CA GLN A 36 10.92 4.13 -5.04
C GLN A 36 10.75 5.01 -6.28
N GLY A 37 11.77 5.78 -6.58
CA GLY A 37 11.81 6.68 -7.72
C GLY A 37 12.63 6.17 -8.90
N ASP A 38 12.34 6.72 -10.08
CA ASP A 38 13.06 6.53 -11.34
C ASP A 38 13.16 5.06 -11.82
N ILE A 39 12.33 4.19 -11.26
CA ILE A 39 12.20 2.79 -11.69
C ILE A 39 10.74 2.46 -12.01
N ARG A 40 10.56 1.51 -12.91
CA ARG A 40 9.22 0.96 -13.19
C ARG A 40 8.85 -0.05 -12.10
N ASN A 41 7.81 0.26 -11.34
CA ASN A 41 7.36 -0.60 -10.25
C ASN A 41 6.48 -1.76 -10.73
N ALA A 42 6.00 -2.58 -9.79
CA ALA A 42 5.15 -3.74 -10.09
C ALA A 42 3.82 -3.35 -10.76
N ASN A 43 3.30 -2.13 -10.50
CA ASN A 43 2.08 -1.59 -11.12
C ASN A 43 2.35 -0.92 -12.48
N GLN A 44 3.56 -1.12 -13.06
CA GLN A 44 3.99 -0.52 -14.32
C GLN A 44 4.06 1.01 -14.30
N ARG A 45 4.19 1.61 -13.11
CA ARG A 45 4.29 3.05 -12.91
C ARG A 45 5.73 3.48 -12.67
N ILE A 46 6.03 4.71 -13.08
CA ILE A 46 7.31 5.37 -12.85
C ILE A 46 7.03 6.68 -12.13
N TYR A 47 7.56 6.81 -10.94
CA TYR A 47 7.57 8.05 -10.19
C TYR A 47 8.93 8.70 -10.37
N SER A 48 8.98 9.87 -11.00
CA SER A 48 10.25 10.57 -11.07
C SER A 48 10.70 11.02 -9.67
N SER A 49 11.99 11.00 -9.41
CA SER A 49 12.55 11.51 -8.15
C SER A 49 12.10 12.94 -7.84
N LYS A 50 11.90 13.76 -8.88
CA LYS A 50 11.37 15.12 -8.75
C LYS A 50 9.91 15.16 -8.25
N GLU A 51 9.06 14.26 -8.73
CA GLU A 51 7.66 14.14 -8.26
C GLU A 51 7.61 13.67 -6.80
N ILE A 52 8.46 12.71 -6.44
CA ILE A 52 8.58 12.23 -5.05
C ILE A 52 9.09 13.34 -4.13
N ASP A 53 10.15 14.05 -4.52
CA ASP A 53 10.71 15.17 -3.73
C ASP A 53 9.65 16.24 -3.45
N ARG A 54 8.85 16.61 -4.47
CA ARG A 54 7.76 17.57 -4.31
C ARG A 54 6.71 17.05 -3.31
N ALA A 55 6.29 15.79 -3.45
CA ALA A 55 5.28 15.19 -2.58
C ALA A 55 5.77 15.07 -1.13
N VAL A 56 7.04 14.69 -0.93
CA VAL A 56 7.70 14.61 0.39
C VAL A 56 7.78 15.98 1.04
N LYS A 57 8.13 17.04 0.29
CA LYS A 57 8.16 18.43 0.81
C LYS A 57 6.78 18.88 1.27
N THR A 58 5.77 18.68 0.42
CA THR A 58 4.38 19.05 0.75
C THR A 58 3.89 18.33 2.02
N LEU A 59 4.18 17.03 2.15
CA LEU A 59 3.81 16.26 3.34
C LEU A 59 4.53 16.78 4.61
N ASN A 60 5.82 17.08 4.52
CA ASN A 60 6.57 17.63 5.66
C ASN A 60 6.10 19.03 6.04
N GLU A 61 5.67 19.85 5.09
CA GLU A 61 5.06 21.17 5.36
C GLU A 61 3.75 21.00 6.16
N GLN A 62 2.91 20.02 5.80
CA GLN A 62 1.70 19.70 6.55
C GLN A 62 2.02 19.24 7.98
N ILE A 63 3.01 18.33 8.14
CA ILE A 63 3.46 17.85 9.46
C ILE A 63 3.99 19.02 10.29
N SER A 64 4.81 19.89 9.72
CA SER A 64 5.36 21.06 10.39
C SER A 64 4.28 22.09 10.75
N GLY A 65 3.21 22.15 9.97
CA GLY A 65 2.01 22.96 10.23
C GLY A 65 1.10 22.38 11.32
N GLY A 66 1.47 21.25 11.94
CA GLY A 66 0.72 20.60 13.02
C GLY A 66 -0.30 19.56 12.55
N TYR A 67 -0.32 19.21 11.26
CA TYR A 67 -1.18 18.14 10.76
C TYR A 67 -0.59 16.76 11.12
N SER A 68 -1.41 15.87 11.68
CA SER A 68 -1.02 14.51 12.00
C SER A 68 -1.33 13.59 10.80
N VAL A 69 -0.29 13.13 10.12
CA VAL A 69 -0.42 12.17 9.02
C VAL A 69 -0.47 10.77 9.61
N LEU A 70 -1.69 10.22 9.68
CA LEU A 70 -1.95 8.90 10.26
C LEU A 70 -1.85 7.82 9.19
N GLY A 71 -1.33 6.64 9.58
CA GLY A 71 -1.26 5.45 8.74
C GLY A 71 -2.00 4.27 9.36
N GLU A 72 -2.47 3.38 8.50
CA GLU A 72 -3.32 2.26 8.86
C GLU A 72 -2.57 0.93 8.77
N VAL A 73 -3.13 -0.09 9.41
CA VAL A 73 -2.79 -1.49 9.13
C VAL A 73 -3.61 -1.94 7.94
N ASP A 74 -2.94 -2.66 7.03
CA ASP A 74 -3.50 -3.08 5.77
C ASP A 74 -3.79 -1.89 4.84
N HIS A 75 -4.16 -2.15 3.60
CA HIS A 75 -4.31 -1.11 2.60
C HIS A 75 -5.78 -0.94 2.21
N PRO A 76 -6.50 0.05 2.79
CA PRO A 76 -7.87 0.33 2.36
C PRO A 76 -7.89 0.90 0.93
N GLN A 77 -9.00 0.71 0.25
CA GLN A 77 -9.16 1.11 -1.15
C GLN A 77 -9.39 2.61 -1.35
N ASP A 78 -9.83 3.31 -0.32
CA ASP A 78 -10.10 4.73 -0.40
C ASP A 78 -8.94 5.57 0.16
N LEU A 79 -8.97 6.88 -0.10
CA LEU A 79 -7.98 7.83 0.40
C LEU A 79 -8.31 8.35 1.80
N ARG A 80 -9.41 7.94 2.39
CA ARG A 80 -9.81 8.34 3.74
C ARG A 80 -9.13 7.45 4.76
N ILE A 81 -8.71 8.05 5.87
CA ILE A 81 -8.16 7.32 7.01
C ILE A 81 -9.30 6.86 7.90
N ASN A 82 -9.37 5.55 8.14
CA ASN A 82 -10.28 4.94 9.10
C ASN A 82 -9.59 4.84 10.46
N LEU A 83 -10.09 5.59 11.45
CA LEU A 83 -9.48 5.68 12.77
C LEU A 83 -9.42 4.34 13.51
N ASP A 84 -10.33 3.41 13.21
CA ASP A 84 -10.33 2.06 13.81
C ASP A 84 -9.12 1.22 13.34
N ARG A 85 -8.48 1.60 12.24
CA ARG A 85 -7.35 0.89 11.62
C ARG A 85 -6.02 1.59 11.83
N VAL A 86 -6.01 2.76 12.43
CA VAL A 86 -4.79 3.54 12.66
C VAL A 86 -3.83 2.77 13.57
N SER A 87 -2.61 2.57 13.09
CA SER A 87 -1.52 1.92 13.83
C SER A 87 -0.36 2.85 14.13
N HIS A 88 -0.15 3.88 13.34
CA HIS A 88 1.03 4.75 13.43
C HIS A 88 0.75 6.14 12.89
N MET A 89 1.72 7.03 13.06
CA MET A 89 1.78 8.33 12.41
C MET A 89 3.12 8.52 11.72
N ILE A 90 3.12 9.22 10.59
CA ILE A 90 4.34 9.64 9.91
C ILE A 90 4.89 10.85 10.66
N THR A 91 6.11 10.74 11.16
CA THR A 91 6.77 11.85 11.88
C THR A 91 7.64 12.69 10.97
N LYS A 92 8.18 12.09 9.90
CA LYS A 92 9.05 12.75 8.93
C LYS A 92 9.17 11.89 7.67
N MET A 93 9.32 12.57 6.53
CA MET A 93 9.82 11.95 5.30
C MET A 93 11.04 12.72 4.77
N TRP A 94 11.90 12.05 3.99
CA TRP A 94 13.08 12.66 3.36
C TRP A 94 13.44 11.93 2.08
N MET A 95 14.21 12.58 1.22
CA MET A 95 14.80 11.96 0.05
C MET A 95 16.17 11.37 0.39
N ASP A 96 16.45 10.16 -0.12
CA ASP A 96 17.79 9.61 -0.22
C ASP A 96 17.97 8.98 -1.60
N GLY A 97 18.84 9.59 -2.41
CA GLY A 97 18.88 9.32 -3.84
C GLY A 97 17.53 9.59 -4.51
N PRO A 98 17.04 8.68 -5.36
CA PRO A 98 15.74 8.83 -6.01
C PRO A 98 14.55 8.45 -5.12
N ASN A 99 14.79 7.87 -3.93
CA ASN A 99 13.77 7.26 -3.11
C ASN A 99 13.29 8.19 -1.98
N GLY A 100 11.98 8.14 -1.71
CA GLY A 100 11.38 8.77 -0.53
C GLY A 100 11.39 7.81 0.66
N TYR A 101 12.05 8.21 1.72
CA TYR A 101 12.11 7.51 3.01
C TYR A 101 11.12 8.12 4.00
N GLY A 102 10.68 7.32 4.97
CA GLY A 102 9.80 7.78 6.03
C GLY A 102 10.18 7.22 7.39
N LYS A 103 9.82 7.95 8.44
CA LYS A 103 9.85 7.50 9.83
C LYS A 103 8.43 7.45 10.37
N LEU A 104 7.98 6.25 10.75
CA LEU A 104 6.64 5.92 11.19
C LEU A 104 6.70 5.62 12.70
N LYS A 105 6.00 6.40 13.51
CA LYS A 105 5.90 6.21 14.97
C LYS A 105 4.68 5.35 15.28
N MET A 106 4.86 4.19 15.90
CA MET A 106 3.76 3.36 16.36
C MET A 106 2.96 4.07 17.44
N LEU A 107 1.64 4.03 17.32
CA LEU A 107 0.72 4.62 18.29
C LEU A 107 0.15 3.53 19.21
N PRO A 108 -0.21 3.86 20.46
CA PRO A 108 -0.80 2.90 21.40
C PRO A 108 -2.29 2.62 21.10
N THR A 109 -2.66 2.57 19.82
CA THR A 109 -3.97 2.12 19.35
C THR A 109 -4.03 0.60 19.31
N PRO A 110 -5.22 -0.04 19.25
CA PRO A 110 -5.30 -1.49 19.11
C PRO A 110 -4.48 -2.04 17.94
N MET A 111 -4.54 -1.38 16.78
CA MET A 111 -3.77 -1.80 15.60
C MET A 111 -2.28 -1.50 15.74
N GLY A 112 -1.90 -0.40 16.38
CA GLY A 112 -0.50 -0.10 16.67
C GLY A 112 0.12 -1.09 17.65
N GLN A 113 -0.61 -1.54 18.65
CA GLN A 113 -0.17 -2.60 19.57
C GLN A 113 -0.03 -3.95 18.85
N LEU A 114 -0.96 -4.28 17.94
CA LEU A 114 -0.88 -5.48 17.12
C LEU A 114 0.39 -5.47 16.25
N VAL A 115 0.64 -4.37 15.52
CA VAL A 115 1.85 -4.20 14.69
C VAL A 115 3.12 -4.29 15.54
N THR A 116 3.15 -3.62 16.71
CA THR A 116 4.28 -3.65 17.64
C THR A 116 4.57 -5.10 18.09
N THR A 117 3.54 -5.83 18.49
CA THR A 117 3.67 -7.24 18.92
C THR A 117 4.21 -8.13 17.80
N MET A 118 3.73 -7.94 16.57
CA MET A 118 4.21 -8.68 15.40
C MET A 118 5.70 -8.41 15.16
N LEU A 119 6.11 -7.14 15.14
CA LEU A 119 7.50 -6.74 14.91
C LEU A 119 8.44 -7.26 16.02
N GLU A 120 8.03 -7.17 17.28
CA GLU A 120 8.78 -7.69 18.42
C GLU A 120 8.88 -9.23 18.40
N SER A 121 7.91 -9.89 17.78
CA SER A 121 7.92 -11.35 17.55
C SER A 121 8.72 -11.75 16.30
N GLY A 122 9.35 -10.80 15.61
CA GLY A 122 10.17 -11.05 14.42
C GLY A 122 9.38 -11.16 13.11
N VAL A 123 8.09 -10.79 13.10
CA VAL A 123 7.30 -10.76 11.87
C VAL A 123 7.81 -9.60 10.99
N LYS A 124 8.13 -9.90 9.74
CA LYS A 124 8.51 -8.90 8.74
C LYS A 124 7.27 -8.30 8.11
N LEU A 125 7.04 -7.02 8.34
CA LEU A 125 5.97 -6.25 7.73
C LEU A 125 6.53 -5.30 6.70
N GLY A 126 5.81 -5.11 5.59
CA GLY A 126 6.14 -4.15 4.55
C GLY A 126 5.41 -2.82 4.75
N VAL A 127 5.60 -1.93 3.80
CA VAL A 127 4.89 -0.65 3.74
C VAL A 127 4.26 -0.43 2.37
N SER A 128 3.19 0.34 2.34
CA SER A 128 2.51 0.76 1.12
C SER A 128 2.26 2.26 1.15
N SER A 129 2.84 3.01 0.21
CA SER A 129 2.47 4.41 0.04
C SER A 129 1.12 4.50 -0.65
N ARG A 130 0.23 5.33 -0.10
CA ARG A 130 -1.10 5.61 -0.63
C ARG A 130 -1.21 7.09 -0.98
N GLY A 131 -1.67 7.37 -2.17
CA GLY A 131 -1.74 8.74 -2.67
C GLY A 131 -2.67 8.92 -3.85
N SER A 132 -2.59 10.07 -4.48
CA SER A 132 -3.31 10.39 -5.70
C SER A 132 -2.38 11.00 -6.75
N GLY A 133 -2.70 10.80 -8.01
CA GLY A 133 -1.93 11.36 -9.13
C GLY A 133 -2.55 11.01 -10.47
N GLU A 134 -1.95 11.48 -11.55
CA GLU A 134 -2.32 11.15 -12.92
C GLU A 134 -1.26 10.27 -13.54
N VAL A 135 -1.67 9.20 -14.20
CA VAL A 135 -0.78 8.26 -14.89
C VAL A 135 -0.93 8.47 -16.39
N ASP A 136 0.17 8.79 -17.06
CA ASP A 136 0.17 8.91 -18.52
C ASP A 136 0.18 7.52 -19.20
N PRO A 137 -0.07 7.45 -20.53
CA PRO A 137 -0.07 6.17 -21.26
C PRO A 137 1.28 5.41 -21.21
N SER A 138 2.37 6.08 -20.87
CA SER A 138 3.70 5.49 -20.72
C SER A 138 3.96 4.98 -19.31
N GLY A 139 3.01 5.21 -18.38
CA GLY A 139 3.10 4.81 -16.97
C GLY A 139 3.79 5.85 -16.08
N ASN A 140 4.12 7.05 -16.56
CA ASN A 140 4.70 8.08 -15.71
C ASN A 140 3.61 8.71 -14.83
N VAL A 141 3.93 8.90 -13.56
CA VAL A 141 3.04 9.53 -12.59
C VAL A 141 3.33 11.02 -12.53
N ASN A 142 2.28 11.83 -12.63
CA ASN A 142 2.33 13.28 -12.57
C ASN A 142 1.38 13.80 -11.50
N GLY A 143 1.72 14.93 -10.88
CA GLY A 143 0.89 15.55 -9.85
C GLY A 143 0.70 14.66 -8.62
N PHE A 144 1.71 13.84 -8.27
CA PHE A 144 1.64 12.89 -7.17
C PHE A 144 1.52 13.60 -5.82
N GLU A 145 0.55 13.17 -5.03
CA GLU A 145 0.34 13.61 -3.65
C GLU A 145 0.32 12.38 -2.73
N ILE A 146 1.21 12.35 -1.74
CA ILE A 146 1.21 11.31 -0.71
C ILE A 146 0.12 11.65 0.30
N ILE A 147 -0.82 10.73 0.52
CA ILE A 147 -1.85 10.85 1.56
C ILE A 147 -1.35 10.21 2.85
N THR A 148 -0.77 9.01 2.75
CA THR A 148 -0.19 8.29 3.87
C THR A 148 0.76 7.18 3.39
N VAL A 149 1.36 6.51 4.36
CA VAL A 149 2.07 5.23 4.19
C VAL A 149 1.45 4.26 5.17
N ASP A 150 0.96 3.12 4.70
CA ASP A 150 0.32 2.08 5.50
C ASP A 150 1.30 0.95 5.82
N VAL A 151 1.10 0.24 6.93
CA VAL A 151 1.84 -0.99 7.25
C VAL A 151 1.06 -2.17 6.72
N VAL A 152 1.71 -3.01 5.92
CA VAL A 152 1.09 -4.14 5.23
C VAL A 152 1.79 -5.46 5.54
N ALA A 153 1.04 -6.55 5.54
CA ALA A 153 1.61 -7.88 5.64
C ALA A 153 2.47 -8.17 4.41
N GLN A 154 3.64 -8.78 4.61
CA GLN A 154 4.43 -9.28 3.51
C GLN A 154 3.74 -10.51 2.93
N PRO A 155 3.47 -10.57 1.61
CA PRO A 155 2.91 -11.77 1.02
C PRO A 155 3.87 -12.93 1.18
N SER A 156 3.32 -14.07 1.58
CA SER A 156 4.07 -15.28 1.94
C SER A 156 4.73 -15.99 0.74
N ALA A 157 4.49 -15.55 -0.50
CA ALA A 157 5.07 -16.18 -1.69
C ALA A 157 5.57 -15.16 -2.70
N PRO A 158 6.77 -15.34 -3.29
CA PRO A 158 7.17 -14.62 -4.48
C PRO A 158 6.14 -14.90 -5.60
N GLY A 159 5.46 -13.87 -6.09
CA GLY A 159 4.39 -14.00 -7.09
C GLY A 159 2.96 -13.99 -6.55
N ALA A 160 2.74 -13.98 -5.22
CA ALA A 160 1.42 -13.78 -4.63
C ALA A 160 0.93 -12.32 -4.69
N TYR A 161 1.75 -11.41 -5.23
CA TYR A 161 1.27 -10.09 -5.60
C TYR A 161 0.49 -10.18 -6.91
N PRO A 162 -0.74 -9.74 -6.92
CA PRO A 162 -1.48 -9.66 -8.17
C PRO A 162 -0.73 -8.73 -9.12
N THR A 163 -0.62 -9.19 -10.34
CA THR A 163 -0.23 -8.40 -11.49
C THR A 163 -1.08 -7.11 -11.62
N PRO A 164 -0.72 -6.14 -12.47
CA PRO A 164 -1.44 -4.87 -12.71
C PRO A 164 -2.96 -4.97 -12.89
N VAL A 165 -3.46 -6.15 -13.25
CA VAL A 165 -4.90 -6.51 -13.31
C VAL A 165 -5.62 -6.27 -11.97
N TYR A 166 -4.91 -6.39 -10.86
CA TYR A 166 -5.46 -6.33 -9.51
C TYR A 166 -5.89 -4.92 -9.11
N GLU A 167 -5.04 -3.95 -9.34
CA GLU A 167 -5.35 -2.56 -8.99
C GLU A 167 -6.43 -1.98 -9.92
N HIS A 168 -6.42 -2.40 -11.19
CA HIS A 168 -7.49 -2.06 -12.13
C HIS A 168 -8.85 -2.64 -11.70
N LEU A 169 -8.86 -3.88 -11.22
CA LEU A 169 -10.07 -4.50 -10.65
C LEU A 169 -10.52 -3.82 -9.36
N MET A 170 -9.56 -3.39 -8.52
CA MET A 170 -9.84 -2.72 -7.25
C MET A 170 -10.38 -1.30 -7.45
N ASN A 171 -9.94 -0.60 -8.48
CA ASN A 171 -10.38 0.76 -8.80
C ASN A 171 -11.72 0.80 -9.57
N ASN A 172 -12.23 -0.34 -10.03
CA ASN A 172 -13.56 -0.42 -10.63
C ASN A 172 -14.63 -0.63 -9.54
N THR A 173 -15.75 0.06 -9.69
CA THR A 173 -16.91 -0.09 -8.80
C THR A 173 -17.33 -1.56 -8.75
N GLY A 174 -17.21 -2.20 -7.59
CA GLY A 174 -17.45 -3.64 -7.41
C GLY A 174 -16.22 -4.55 -7.54
N GLY A 175 -15.06 -4.04 -7.93
CA GLY A 175 -13.83 -4.85 -8.09
C GLY A 175 -13.37 -5.52 -6.80
N TYR A 176 -13.57 -4.89 -5.64
CA TYR A 176 -13.28 -5.47 -4.33
C TYR A 176 -14.16 -6.67 -3.99
N GLU A 177 -15.45 -6.56 -4.22
CA GLU A 177 -16.38 -7.66 -4.00
C GLU A 177 -16.05 -8.85 -4.92
N ALA A 178 -15.74 -8.58 -6.19
CA ALA A 178 -15.29 -9.59 -7.14
C ALA A 178 -13.98 -10.25 -6.69
N PHE A 179 -13.05 -9.49 -6.13
CA PHE A 179 -11.78 -10.00 -5.60
C PHE A 179 -12.00 -10.86 -4.33
N LYS A 180 -12.81 -10.38 -3.40
CA LYS A 180 -13.16 -11.12 -2.19
C LYS A 180 -13.80 -12.46 -2.50
N VAL A 181 -14.74 -12.45 -3.46
CA VAL A 181 -15.35 -13.67 -4.00
C VAL A 181 -14.29 -14.57 -4.66
N ALA A 182 -13.36 -14.03 -5.42
CA ALA A 182 -12.28 -14.80 -6.05
C ALA A 182 -11.33 -15.43 -5.02
N GLN A 183 -11.03 -14.76 -3.91
CA GLN A 183 -10.23 -15.32 -2.80
C GLN A 183 -10.99 -16.46 -2.08
N GLU A 184 -12.27 -16.27 -1.81
CA GLU A 184 -13.11 -17.31 -1.18
C GLU A 184 -13.21 -18.53 -2.08
N VAL A 185 -13.33 -18.33 -3.39
CA VAL A 185 -13.38 -19.41 -4.41
C VAL A 185 -12.07 -20.17 -4.53
N GLN A 186 -10.90 -19.55 -4.31
CA GLN A 186 -9.61 -20.27 -4.38
C GLN A 186 -9.50 -21.40 -3.35
N GLY A 187 -10.17 -21.28 -2.21
CA GLY A 187 -10.20 -22.31 -1.15
C GLY A 187 -11.33 -23.34 -1.30
N ASP A 188 -12.29 -23.15 -2.20
CA ASP A 188 -13.49 -23.97 -2.34
C ASP A 188 -13.58 -24.66 -3.71
N ALA A 189 -13.30 -25.96 -3.72
CA ALA A 189 -13.33 -26.77 -4.95
C ALA A 189 -14.72 -26.85 -5.61
N GLN A 190 -15.81 -26.66 -4.84
CA GLN A 190 -17.16 -26.69 -5.34
C GLN A 190 -17.51 -25.36 -6.03
N ALA A 191 -17.10 -24.25 -5.43
CA ALA A 191 -17.24 -22.92 -6.02
C ALA A 191 -16.41 -22.78 -7.30
N GLN A 192 -15.18 -23.32 -7.33
CA GLN A 192 -14.35 -23.37 -8.55
C GLN A 192 -15.01 -24.12 -9.71
N ARG A 193 -15.63 -25.25 -9.44
CA ARG A 193 -16.38 -26.01 -10.46
C ARG A 193 -17.58 -25.23 -10.99
N TYR A 194 -18.35 -24.62 -10.10
CA TYR A 194 -19.51 -23.80 -10.47
C TYR A 194 -19.14 -22.63 -11.38
N ILE A 195 -18.09 -21.88 -11.02
CA ILE A 195 -17.60 -20.75 -11.83
C ILE A 195 -17.05 -21.23 -13.18
N THR A 196 -16.30 -22.33 -13.20
CA THR A 196 -15.77 -22.91 -14.43
C THR A 196 -16.89 -23.33 -15.39
N GLU A 197 -17.95 -23.95 -14.89
CA GLU A 197 -19.11 -24.35 -15.71
C GLU A 197 -19.89 -23.13 -16.20
N SER A 198 -20.05 -22.11 -15.36
CA SER A 198 -20.74 -20.87 -15.73
C SER A 198 -19.98 -20.10 -16.81
N LEU A 199 -18.67 -19.99 -16.70
CA LEU A 199 -17.82 -19.40 -17.74
C LEU A 199 -17.86 -20.17 -19.06
N LYS A 200 -17.84 -21.51 -19.03
CA LYS A 200 -18.01 -22.35 -20.24
C LYS A 200 -19.34 -22.08 -20.95
N LYS A 201 -20.43 -21.94 -20.20
CA LYS A 201 -21.75 -21.61 -20.76
C LYS A 201 -21.78 -20.24 -21.44
N ILE A 202 -21.16 -19.22 -20.78
CA ILE A 202 -21.05 -17.86 -21.34
C ILE A 202 -20.24 -17.89 -22.64
N ILE A 203 -19.07 -18.55 -22.64
CA ILE A 203 -18.20 -18.66 -23.82
C ILE A 203 -18.89 -19.40 -24.97
N GLN A 204 -19.68 -20.46 -24.67
CA GLN A 204 -20.47 -21.18 -25.68
C GLN A 204 -21.59 -20.30 -26.26
N GLY A 205 -22.25 -19.50 -25.42
CA GLY A 205 -23.28 -18.54 -25.88
C GLY A 205 -22.69 -17.45 -26.79
N LEU A 206 -21.50 -16.93 -26.49
CA LEU A 206 -20.81 -15.94 -27.32
C LEU A 206 -20.29 -16.49 -28.65
N LYS A 207 -20.09 -17.81 -28.79
CA LYS A 207 -19.66 -18.44 -30.06
C LYS A 207 -20.82 -18.77 -30.97
N GLN A 208 -22.06 -18.66 -30.51
CA GLN A 208 -23.29 -18.96 -31.29
C GLN A 208 -24.03 -17.68 -31.72
N SER A 209 -23.55 -16.49 -31.28
CA SER A 209 -23.99 -15.18 -31.72
C SER A 209 -23.00 -14.59 -32.75
#